data_a2753617bb7cb3534ee1fc946f3a68cf
#
_entry.id   a2753617bb7cb3534ee1fc946f3a68cf
#
_cell.length_a   1.000
_cell.length_b   1.000
_cell.length_c   1.000
_cell.angle_alpha   90.00
_cell.angle_beta   90.00
_cell.angle_gamma   90.00
#
_symmetry.space_group_name_H-M   'P 1'
#
loop_
_entity.id
_entity.type
_entity.pdbx_description
1 polymer ?
#
loop_
_entity_poly.entity_id
_entity_poly.type
_entity_poly.pdbx_seq_one_letter_code
_entity_poly.pdbx_strand_id
1 'polypeptide(L)'
;VMAEITVAESAGFCFGVDRAVKLCYQALEEHHNIATLGPIIHNQDVVDDLTRRGARIVDSIAELHPDECVVIRSHGVSAKVYEELEQAGNPYVDATCPFVAKIHRIVEKHTKAGDFILIAGDANHPEVAAIVGHCKGNCFVFESEKALNDFFQKNLVDSRKRLAIVAQTMYNILVWEQYLKALPNYN
;
A
#
# COMPACT_ATOMS: atom_id res chain seq x y z
N VAL A 1 2.20 -36.48 31.26
CA VAL A 1 1.36 -35.32 31.37
C VAL A 1 1.38 -34.67 29.99
N MET A 2 0.25 -34.65 29.29
CA MET A 2 0.14 -33.92 28.03
C MET A 2 -0.01 -32.43 28.35
N ALA A 3 0.73 -31.59 27.61
CA ALA A 3 0.59 -30.14 27.74
C ALA A 3 -0.78 -29.68 27.21
N GLU A 4 -1.45 -28.82 27.95
CA GLU A 4 -2.64 -28.12 27.44
C GLU A 4 -2.24 -27.07 26.44
N ILE A 5 -2.83 -27.09 25.24
CA ILE A 5 -2.54 -26.14 24.16
C ILE A 5 -3.77 -25.27 23.94
N THR A 6 -3.62 -23.99 24.16
CA THR A 6 -4.65 -23.00 23.85
C THR A 6 -4.23 -22.18 22.63
N VAL A 7 -5.09 -22.12 21.61
CA VAL A 7 -4.88 -21.27 20.43
C VAL A 7 -5.51 -19.91 20.70
N ALA A 8 -4.76 -18.83 20.45
CA ALA A 8 -5.27 -17.47 20.60
C ALA A 8 -6.41 -17.21 19.61
N GLU A 9 -7.50 -16.59 20.06
CA GLU A 9 -8.65 -16.24 19.21
C GLU A 9 -8.27 -15.30 18.05
N SER A 10 -7.26 -14.45 18.26
CA SER A 10 -6.73 -13.53 17.26
C SER A 10 -5.62 -14.13 16.38
N ALA A 11 -5.35 -15.45 16.47
CA ALA A 11 -4.36 -16.11 15.62
C ALA A 11 -4.84 -16.12 14.18
N GLY A 12 -3.99 -15.64 13.26
CA GLY A 12 -4.27 -15.59 11.83
C GLY A 12 -3.87 -14.27 11.16
N PHE A 13 -4.44 -14.03 10.00
CA PHE A 13 -4.20 -12.79 9.25
C PHE A 13 -4.95 -11.60 9.88
N CYS A 14 -4.36 -10.41 9.79
CA CYS A 14 -5.10 -9.19 10.09
C CYS A 14 -6.26 -9.01 9.10
N PHE A 15 -7.23 -8.18 9.45
CA PHE A 15 -8.43 -7.92 8.64
C PHE A 15 -8.12 -7.60 7.17
N GLY A 16 -7.12 -6.75 6.91
CA GLY A 16 -6.79 -6.32 5.54
C GLY A 16 -6.22 -7.46 4.70
N VAL A 17 -5.35 -8.28 5.30
CA VAL A 17 -4.75 -9.46 4.65
C VAL A 17 -5.80 -10.54 4.41
N ASP A 18 -6.61 -10.87 5.41
CA ASP A 18 -7.69 -11.86 5.30
C ASP A 18 -8.69 -11.48 4.19
N ARG A 19 -9.08 -10.20 4.15
CA ARG A 19 -9.94 -9.67 3.09
C ARG A 19 -9.31 -9.83 1.70
N ALA A 20 -8.03 -9.48 1.54
CA ALA A 20 -7.36 -9.57 0.24
C ALA A 20 -7.27 -11.01 -0.26
N VAL A 21 -6.94 -11.93 0.61
CA VAL A 21 -6.88 -13.37 0.31
C VAL A 21 -8.26 -13.90 -0.11
N LYS A 22 -9.32 -13.57 0.64
CA LYS A 22 -10.69 -13.97 0.32
C LYS A 22 -11.15 -13.43 -1.04
N LEU A 23 -10.89 -12.17 -1.33
CA LEU A 23 -11.22 -11.57 -2.62
C LEU A 23 -10.49 -12.25 -3.78
N CYS A 24 -9.24 -12.64 -3.59
CA CYS A 24 -8.50 -13.36 -4.61
C CYS A 24 -9.07 -14.77 -4.87
N TYR A 25 -9.46 -15.50 -3.83
CA TYR A 25 -10.15 -16.79 -4.00
C TYR A 25 -11.52 -16.63 -4.68
N GLN A 26 -12.30 -15.61 -4.31
CA GLN A 26 -13.56 -15.30 -4.99
C GLN A 26 -13.36 -14.99 -6.46
N ALA A 27 -12.35 -14.19 -6.81
CA ALA A 27 -12.02 -13.92 -8.20
C ALA A 27 -11.67 -15.18 -8.98
N LEU A 28 -10.97 -16.16 -8.38
CA LEU A 28 -10.70 -17.46 -8.97
C LEU A 28 -11.96 -18.30 -9.24
N GLU A 29 -13.01 -18.13 -8.41
CA GLU A 29 -14.29 -18.82 -8.61
C GLU A 29 -15.15 -18.15 -9.70
N GLU A 30 -15.08 -16.82 -9.81
CA GLU A 30 -15.92 -16.01 -10.68
C GLU A 30 -15.32 -15.84 -12.10
N HIS A 31 -13.99 -15.93 -12.24
CA HIS A 31 -13.26 -15.69 -13.48
C HIS A 31 -12.40 -16.89 -13.86
N HIS A 32 -12.36 -17.21 -15.16
CA HIS A 32 -11.54 -18.33 -15.64
C HIS A 32 -10.04 -18.04 -15.60
N ASN A 33 -9.66 -16.76 -15.80
CA ASN A 33 -8.26 -16.31 -15.82
C ASN A 33 -8.11 -15.12 -14.90
N ILE A 34 -7.23 -15.23 -13.92
CA ILE A 34 -6.88 -14.10 -13.05
C ILE A 34 -5.37 -13.84 -13.03
N ALA A 35 -5.02 -12.58 -12.90
CA ALA A 35 -3.66 -12.15 -12.63
C ALA A 35 -3.62 -11.25 -11.38
N THR A 36 -2.60 -11.39 -10.54
CA THR A 36 -2.35 -10.47 -9.44
C THR A 36 -1.19 -9.54 -9.79
N LEU A 37 -1.34 -8.24 -9.52
CA LEU A 37 -0.25 -7.26 -9.69
C LEU A 37 0.71 -7.36 -8.49
N GLY A 38 1.75 -8.16 -8.67
CA GLY A 38 2.65 -8.62 -7.62
C GLY A 38 1.97 -9.61 -6.68
N PRO A 39 2.71 -10.17 -5.69
CA PRO A 39 2.15 -11.06 -4.68
C PRO A 39 1.01 -10.40 -3.92
N ILE A 40 -0.12 -11.10 -3.75
CA ILE A 40 -1.33 -10.55 -3.09
C ILE A 40 -1.05 -10.12 -1.65
N ILE A 41 -0.17 -10.86 -0.96
CA ILE A 41 0.33 -10.62 0.38
C ILE A 41 1.76 -11.16 0.53
N HIS A 42 2.46 -10.80 1.61
CA HIS A 42 3.77 -11.36 1.95
C HIS A 42 3.64 -12.71 2.69
N ASN A 43 3.09 -13.72 2.01
CA ASN A 43 3.00 -15.09 2.53
C ASN A 43 3.13 -16.06 1.36
N GLN A 44 4.26 -16.78 1.29
CA GLN A 44 4.58 -17.63 0.16
C GLN A 44 3.63 -18.82 0.02
N ASP A 45 3.17 -19.41 1.12
CA ASP A 45 2.25 -20.56 1.07
C ASP A 45 0.91 -20.18 0.41
N VAL A 46 0.39 -18.97 0.70
CA VAL A 46 -0.82 -18.44 0.06
C VAL A 46 -0.58 -18.15 -1.41
N VAL A 47 0.55 -17.53 -1.73
CA VAL A 47 0.94 -17.21 -3.12
C VAL A 47 1.04 -18.49 -3.95
N ASP A 48 1.69 -19.53 -3.41
CA ASP A 48 1.84 -20.83 -4.07
C ASP A 48 0.49 -21.55 -4.24
N ASP A 49 -0.42 -21.45 -3.25
CA ASP A 49 -1.74 -22.05 -3.37
C ASP A 49 -2.58 -21.36 -4.46
N LEU A 50 -2.58 -20.03 -4.49
CA LEU A 50 -3.27 -19.26 -5.53
C LEU A 50 -2.72 -19.57 -6.93
N THR A 51 -1.40 -19.68 -7.06
CA THR A 51 -0.75 -20.03 -8.33
C THR A 51 -1.12 -21.45 -8.78
N ARG A 52 -1.14 -22.42 -7.87
CA ARG A 52 -1.60 -23.80 -8.16
C ARG A 52 -3.07 -23.84 -8.61
N ARG A 53 -3.88 -22.90 -8.18
CA ARG A 53 -5.29 -22.75 -8.58
C ARG A 53 -5.48 -21.97 -9.89
N GLY A 54 -4.39 -21.47 -10.49
CA GLY A 54 -4.42 -20.82 -11.79
C GLY A 54 -4.27 -19.31 -11.77
N ALA A 55 -4.01 -18.68 -10.60
CA ALA A 55 -3.67 -17.27 -10.57
C ALA A 55 -2.25 -17.04 -11.12
N ARG A 56 -2.12 -16.10 -12.07
CA ARG A 56 -0.81 -15.62 -12.52
C ARG A 56 -0.34 -14.45 -11.64
N ILE A 57 0.95 -14.34 -11.43
CA ILE A 57 1.55 -13.15 -10.82
C ILE A 57 2.24 -12.39 -11.94
N VAL A 58 1.93 -11.10 -12.07
CA VAL A 58 2.53 -10.20 -13.06
C VAL A 58 3.09 -8.97 -12.37
N ASP A 59 4.15 -8.40 -12.91
CA ASP A 59 4.78 -7.21 -12.33
C ASP A 59 4.25 -5.92 -12.95
N SER A 60 3.63 -6.00 -14.12
CA SER A 60 3.12 -4.84 -14.85
C SER A 60 1.83 -5.14 -15.63
N ILE A 61 1.08 -4.08 -15.95
CA ILE A 61 -0.11 -4.15 -16.80
C ILE A 61 0.21 -4.69 -18.21
N ALA A 62 1.42 -4.41 -18.72
CA ALA A 62 1.84 -4.86 -20.05
C ALA A 62 1.94 -6.39 -20.19
N GLU A 63 1.97 -7.12 -19.09
CA GLU A 63 2.02 -8.58 -19.06
C GLU A 63 0.64 -9.24 -19.05
N LEU A 64 -0.43 -8.43 -18.90
CA LEU A 64 -1.80 -8.92 -18.82
C LEU A 64 -2.29 -9.44 -20.18
N HIS A 65 -3.07 -10.52 -20.14
CA HIS A 65 -3.86 -10.96 -21.27
C HIS A 65 -5.21 -10.23 -21.27
N PRO A 66 -5.83 -10.00 -22.44
CA PRO A 66 -7.07 -9.22 -22.54
C PRO A 66 -8.28 -9.81 -21.80
N ASP A 67 -8.25 -11.11 -21.51
CA ASP A 67 -9.32 -11.86 -20.85
C ASP A 67 -9.08 -12.08 -19.34
N GLU A 68 -7.98 -11.57 -18.80
CA GLU A 68 -7.67 -11.73 -17.38
C GLU A 68 -8.40 -10.70 -16.50
N CYS A 69 -8.98 -11.17 -15.40
CA CYS A 69 -9.40 -10.31 -14.30
C CYS A 69 -8.20 -10.03 -13.38
N VAL A 70 -7.93 -8.77 -13.13
CA VAL A 70 -6.77 -8.35 -12.34
C VAL A 70 -7.14 -8.21 -10.87
N VAL A 71 -6.38 -8.82 -9.96
CA VAL A 71 -6.54 -8.61 -8.52
C VAL A 71 -5.43 -7.69 -8.03
N ILE A 72 -5.81 -6.50 -7.55
CA ILE A 72 -4.88 -5.54 -6.95
C ILE A 72 -4.55 -6.01 -5.54
N ARG A 73 -3.27 -6.11 -5.23
CA ARG A 73 -2.74 -6.59 -3.94
C ARG A 73 -3.14 -5.73 -2.74
N SER A 74 -3.00 -6.28 -1.52
CA SER A 74 -3.37 -5.60 -0.26
C SER A 74 -2.65 -4.27 -0.01
N HIS A 75 -1.45 -4.08 -0.56
CA HIS A 75 -0.66 -2.85 -0.45
C HIS A 75 -1.16 -1.71 -1.34
N GLY A 76 -2.11 -2.00 -2.24
CA GLY A 76 -2.55 -1.06 -3.26
C GLY A 76 -1.53 -0.85 -4.37
N VAL A 77 -1.86 0.03 -5.28
CA VAL A 77 -1.04 0.43 -6.42
C VAL A 77 -1.11 1.95 -6.61
N SER A 78 -0.26 2.51 -7.46
CA SER A 78 -0.26 3.94 -7.76
C SER A 78 -1.52 4.36 -8.54
N ALA A 79 -1.85 5.65 -8.51
CA ALA A 79 -2.94 6.21 -9.32
C ALA A 79 -2.78 5.91 -10.82
N LYS A 80 -1.55 5.93 -11.31
CA LYS A 80 -1.23 5.62 -12.71
C LYS A 80 -1.63 4.19 -13.10
N VAL A 81 -1.45 3.22 -12.20
CA VAL A 81 -1.83 1.82 -12.47
C VAL A 81 -3.34 1.68 -12.64
N TYR A 82 -4.16 2.41 -11.88
CA TYR A 82 -5.61 2.43 -12.09
C TYR A 82 -5.97 3.00 -13.47
N GLU A 83 -5.34 4.10 -13.88
CA GLU A 83 -5.53 4.69 -15.21
C GLU A 83 -5.13 3.72 -16.34
N GLU A 84 -4.02 3.00 -16.16
CA GLU A 84 -3.55 2.00 -17.12
C GLU A 84 -4.51 0.78 -17.21
N LEU A 85 -5.07 0.31 -16.07
CA LEU A 85 -6.07 -0.76 -16.05
C LEU A 85 -7.35 -0.35 -16.77
N GLU A 86 -7.83 0.87 -16.55
CA GLU A 86 -9.00 1.40 -17.25
C GLU A 86 -8.76 1.48 -18.77
N GLN A 87 -7.56 1.88 -19.20
CA GLN A 87 -7.19 1.94 -20.61
C GLN A 87 -7.04 0.57 -21.26
N ALA A 88 -6.51 -0.40 -20.50
CA ALA A 88 -6.38 -1.78 -20.95
C ALA A 88 -7.74 -2.50 -21.09
N GLY A 89 -8.75 -2.04 -20.33
CA GLY A 89 -10.09 -2.61 -20.35
C GLY A 89 -10.23 -3.94 -19.62
N ASN A 90 -9.20 -4.36 -18.87
CA ASN A 90 -9.28 -5.55 -18.04
C ASN A 90 -10.21 -5.31 -16.84
N PRO A 91 -11.13 -6.22 -16.52
CA PRO A 91 -11.86 -6.17 -15.27
C PRO A 91 -10.89 -6.31 -14.10
N TYR A 92 -11.16 -5.64 -12.98
CA TYR A 92 -10.29 -5.78 -11.81
C TYR A 92 -11.06 -5.83 -10.49
N VAL A 93 -10.46 -6.53 -9.53
CA VAL A 93 -10.90 -6.61 -8.13
C VAL A 93 -9.87 -5.87 -7.27
N ASP A 94 -10.29 -4.82 -6.60
CA ASP A 94 -9.40 -4.06 -5.71
C ASP A 94 -9.37 -4.68 -4.31
N ALA A 95 -8.30 -5.44 -4.03
CA ALA A 95 -8.05 -6.02 -2.72
C ALA A 95 -7.19 -5.13 -1.80
N THR A 96 -6.96 -3.88 -2.15
CA THR A 96 -6.27 -2.92 -1.30
C THR A 96 -6.86 -2.89 0.10
N CYS A 97 -6.02 -3.00 1.12
CA CYS A 97 -6.44 -2.88 2.51
C CYS A 97 -7.16 -1.53 2.74
N PRO A 98 -8.35 -1.50 3.37
CA PRO A 98 -9.09 -0.26 3.60
C PRO A 98 -8.31 0.82 4.35
N PHE A 99 -7.37 0.43 5.23
CA PHE A 99 -6.48 1.37 5.92
C PHE A 99 -5.49 2.01 4.95
N VAL A 100 -4.91 1.24 4.04
CA VAL A 100 -4.04 1.74 2.97
C VAL A 100 -4.82 2.64 2.01
N ALA A 101 -5.99 2.21 1.57
CA ALA A 101 -6.86 3.00 0.70
C ALA A 101 -7.28 4.34 1.35
N LYS A 102 -7.40 4.39 2.68
CA LYS A 102 -7.63 5.63 3.42
C LYS A 102 -6.44 6.59 3.31
N ILE A 103 -5.21 6.07 3.42
CA ILE A 103 -3.98 6.87 3.25
C ILE A 103 -3.92 7.43 1.82
N HIS A 104 -4.17 6.61 0.79
CA HIS A 104 -4.22 7.07 -0.60
C HIS A 104 -5.17 8.25 -0.79
N ARG A 105 -6.41 8.15 -0.27
CA ARG A 105 -7.41 9.24 -0.35
C ARG A 105 -6.97 10.51 0.38
N ILE A 106 -6.31 10.39 1.54
CA ILE A 106 -5.76 11.53 2.26
C ILE A 106 -4.68 12.21 1.41
N VAL A 107 -3.72 11.43 0.91
CA VAL A 107 -2.63 11.92 0.07
C VAL A 107 -3.15 12.59 -1.19
N GLU A 108 -4.10 11.99 -1.92
CA GLU A 108 -4.71 12.58 -3.09
C GLU A 108 -5.42 13.91 -2.80
N LYS A 109 -6.16 13.98 -1.69
CA LYS A 109 -6.85 15.20 -1.24
C LYS A 109 -5.85 16.34 -1.04
N HIS A 110 -4.76 16.08 -0.31
CA HIS A 110 -3.74 17.06 -0.02
C HIS A 110 -2.91 17.43 -1.26
N THR A 111 -2.59 16.46 -2.11
CA THR A 111 -1.93 16.69 -3.40
C THR A 111 -2.76 17.61 -4.31
N LYS A 112 -4.07 17.36 -4.40
CA LYS A 112 -5.00 18.23 -5.16
C LYS A 112 -5.09 19.65 -4.58
N ALA A 113 -4.88 19.81 -3.28
CA ALA A 113 -4.83 21.11 -2.61
C ALA A 113 -3.48 21.84 -2.80
N GLY A 114 -2.48 21.22 -3.41
CA GLY A 114 -1.14 21.76 -3.61
C GLY A 114 -0.20 21.60 -2.42
N ASP A 115 -0.61 20.83 -1.42
CA ASP A 115 0.19 20.54 -0.23
C ASP A 115 1.39 19.64 -0.59
N PHE A 116 2.44 19.68 0.21
CA PHE A 116 3.58 18.78 0.10
C PHE A 116 3.42 17.62 1.11
N ILE A 117 3.69 16.39 0.67
CA ILE A 117 3.42 15.19 1.47
C ILE A 117 4.73 14.67 2.08
N LEU A 118 4.76 14.50 3.39
CA LEU A 118 5.80 13.78 4.10
C LEU A 118 5.32 12.37 4.40
N ILE A 119 6.10 11.35 4.05
CA ILE A 119 5.73 9.94 4.19
C ILE A 119 6.75 9.27 5.10
N ALA A 120 6.33 8.88 6.31
CA ALA A 120 7.15 8.05 7.20
C ALA A 120 7.00 6.57 6.79
N GLY A 121 8.06 5.94 6.32
CA GLY A 121 8.04 4.55 5.87
C GLY A 121 9.27 4.14 5.07
N ASP A 122 9.42 2.83 4.86
CA ASP A 122 10.48 2.26 4.03
C ASP A 122 10.22 2.56 2.54
N ALA A 123 11.12 3.30 1.91
CA ALA A 123 11.01 3.71 0.51
C ALA A 123 10.94 2.52 -0.47
N ASN A 124 11.46 1.35 -0.07
CA ASN A 124 11.45 0.14 -0.89
C ASN A 124 10.18 -0.71 -0.68
N HIS A 125 9.36 -0.36 0.31
CA HIS A 125 8.15 -1.14 0.61
C HIS A 125 7.06 -0.87 -0.44
N PRO A 126 6.36 -1.91 -0.95
CA PRO A 126 5.30 -1.76 -1.96
C PRO A 126 4.17 -0.79 -1.59
N GLU A 127 3.79 -0.73 -0.32
CA GLU A 127 2.78 0.22 0.18
C GLU A 127 3.26 1.66 0.04
N VAL A 128 4.52 1.95 0.42
CA VAL A 128 5.10 3.29 0.31
C VAL A 128 5.23 3.70 -1.16
N ALA A 129 5.66 2.79 -2.03
CA ALA A 129 5.69 3.04 -3.48
C ALA A 129 4.30 3.38 -4.04
N ALA A 130 3.24 2.69 -3.58
CA ALA A 130 1.88 3.02 -3.95
C ALA A 130 1.48 4.41 -3.44
N ILE A 131 1.74 4.76 -2.17
CA ILE A 131 1.46 6.09 -1.60
C ILE A 131 2.16 7.19 -2.40
N VAL A 132 3.45 7.03 -2.71
CA VAL A 132 4.24 7.97 -3.56
C VAL A 132 3.56 8.15 -4.92
N GLY A 133 3.04 7.09 -5.51
CA GLY A 133 2.31 7.14 -6.79
C GLY A 133 1.04 7.99 -6.78
N HIS A 134 0.48 8.32 -5.60
CA HIS A 134 -0.65 9.23 -5.44
C HIS A 134 -0.23 10.70 -5.17
N CYS A 135 1.07 10.97 -4.96
CA CYS A 135 1.60 12.30 -4.62
C CYS A 135 1.89 13.21 -5.81
N LYS A 136 1.86 12.71 -7.06
CA LYS A 136 2.21 13.48 -8.28
C LYS A 136 3.55 14.23 -8.18
N GLY A 137 4.56 13.64 -7.53
CA GLY A 137 5.89 14.20 -7.36
C GLY A 137 6.07 15.20 -6.21
N ASN A 138 5.01 15.57 -5.49
CA ASN A 138 5.08 16.51 -4.35
C ASN A 138 5.20 15.77 -3.00
N CYS A 139 6.20 14.91 -2.84
CA CYS A 139 6.39 14.18 -1.59
C CYS A 139 7.86 13.92 -1.26
N PHE A 140 8.10 13.59 0.01
CA PHE A 140 9.38 13.12 0.52
C PHE A 140 9.15 11.93 1.45
N VAL A 141 9.84 10.82 1.20
CA VAL A 141 9.82 9.63 2.06
C VAL A 141 11.00 9.69 3.02
N PHE A 142 10.75 9.36 4.28
CA PHE A 142 11.79 9.32 5.29
C PHE A 142 11.59 8.15 6.28
N GLU A 143 12.70 7.62 6.78
CA GLU A 143 12.73 6.48 7.70
C GLU A 143 13.34 6.81 9.06
N SER A 144 13.82 8.04 9.24
CA SER A 144 14.47 8.47 10.47
C SER A 144 14.23 9.95 10.77
N GLU A 145 14.31 10.31 12.05
CA GLU A 145 14.27 11.70 12.51
C GLU A 145 15.40 12.52 11.86
N LYS A 146 16.59 11.92 11.69
CA LYS A 146 17.70 12.57 11.00
C LYS A 146 17.33 12.95 9.57
N ALA A 147 16.73 12.02 8.81
CA ALA A 147 16.32 12.30 7.42
C ALA A 147 15.26 13.41 7.35
N LEU A 148 14.32 13.43 8.31
CA LEU A 148 13.30 14.48 8.43
C LEU A 148 13.94 15.84 8.76
N ASN A 149 14.87 15.89 9.70
CA ASN A 149 15.60 17.11 10.07
C ASN A 149 16.46 17.62 8.91
N ASP A 150 17.18 16.74 8.21
CA ASP A 150 17.98 17.08 7.03
C ASP A 150 17.09 17.69 5.91
N PHE A 151 15.88 17.16 5.74
CA PHE A 151 14.88 17.70 4.80
C PHE A 151 14.54 19.16 5.12
N PHE A 152 14.25 19.48 6.36
CA PHE A 152 13.92 20.86 6.77
C PHE A 152 15.14 21.80 6.70
N GLN A 153 16.31 21.33 7.10
CA GLN A 153 17.55 22.13 7.03
C GLN A 153 17.93 22.49 5.60
N LYS A 154 17.68 21.63 4.63
CA LYS A 154 17.97 21.87 3.21
C LYS A 154 16.91 22.71 2.50
N ASN A 155 15.84 23.14 3.21
CA ASN A 155 14.74 23.91 2.64
C ASN A 155 14.20 23.31 1.31
N LEU A 156 14.01 22.00 1.27
CA LEU A 156 13.62 21.26 0.08
C LEU A 156 12.17 21.52 -0.36
N VAL A 157 11.42 22.30 0.40
CA VAL A 157 10.05 22.71 0.05
C VAL A 157 9.86 24.20 0.33
N ASP A 158 9.08 24.87 -0.53
CA ASP A 158 8.69 26.27 -0.34
C ASP A 158 7.98 26.44 1.02
N SER A 159 8.48 27.32 1.87
CA SER A 159 7.97 27.61 3.22
C SER A 159 6.49 28.07 3.24
N ARG A 160 5.95 28.46 2.08
CA ARG A 160 4.53 28.85 1.91
C ARG A 160 3.62 27.67 1.69
N LYS A 161 4.15 26.49 1.37
CA LYS A 161 3.34 25.27 1.18
C LYS A 161 2.93 24.69 2.53
N ARG A 162 1.70 24.24 2.59
CA ARG A 162 1.26 23.40 3.70
C ARG A 162 1.89 22.02 3.57
N LEU A 163 2.17 21.41 4.71
CA LEU A 163 2.69 20.05 4.79
C LEU A 163 1.58 19.13 5.30
N ALA A 164 1.42 17.97 4.68
CA ALA A 164 0.65 16.88 5.22
C ALA A 164 1.61 15.72 5.49
N ILE A 165 1.46 15.06 6.64
CA ILE A 165 2.31 13.93 7.01
C ILE A 165 1.44 12.68 7.15
N VAL A 166 1.91 11.58 6.59
CA VAL A 166 1.31 10.25 6.70
C VAL A 166 2.39 9.22 7.06
N ALA A 167 1.97 8.08 7.58
CA ALA A 167 2.85 6.95 7.83
C ALA A 167 2.34 5.72 7.07
N GLN A 168 3.27 4.84 6.69
CA GLN A 168 2.98 3.48 6.29
C GLN A 168 2.14 2.78 7.36
N THR A 169 1.24 1.87 6.97
CA THR A 169 0.49 1.07 7.95
C THR A 169 1.41 0.21 8.81
N MET A 170 0.95 -0.18 9.99
CA MET A 170 1.75 -0.93 10.99
C MET A 170 3.03 -0.21 11.44
N TYR A 171 3.10 1.10 11.28
CA TYR A 171 4.24 1.89 11.75
C TYR A 171 4.32 1.90 13.27
N ASN A 172 5.56 1.98 13.82
CA ASN A 172 5.75 2.05 15.27
C ASN A 172 5.21 3.38 15.81
N ILE A 173 4.20 3.32 16.68
CA ILE A 173 3.52 4.50 17.22
C ILE A 173 4.47 5.42 18.01
N LEU A 174 5.43 4.87 18.75
CA LEU A 174 6.37 5.67 19.53
C LEU A 174 7.33 6.45 18.63
N VAL A 175 7.79 5.82 17.54
CA VAL A 175 8.63 6.47 16.53
C VAL A 175 7.83 7.54 15.79
N TRP A 176 6.57 7.27 15.46
CA TRP A 176 5.66 8.25 14.86
C TRP A 176 5.48 9.49 15.74
N GLU A 177 5.24 9.31 17.03
CA GLU A 177 5.10 10.43 17.99
C GLU A 177 6.39 11.25 18.11
N GLN A 178 7.58 10.61 18.04
CA GLN A 178 8.85 11.32 18.01
C GLN A 178 8.97 12.19 16.75
N TYR A 179 8.60 11.69 15.58
CA TYR A 179 8.62 12.46 14.35
C TYR A 179 7.68 13.67 14.41
N LEU A 180 6.46 13.49 14.94
CA LEU A 180 5.54 14.61 15.11
C LEU A 180 6.13 15.72 16.00
N LYS A 181 6.81 15.36 17.10
CA LYS A 181 7.48 16.33 17.99
C LYS A 181 8.67 17.04 17.33
N ALA A 182 9.30 16.40 16.34
CA ALA A 182 10.41 16.98 15.58
C ALA A 182 9.95 17.95 14.47
N LEU A 183 8.64 17.99 14.16
CA LEU A 183 8.12 18.89 13.14
C LEU A 183 8.17 20.36 13.62
N PRO A 184 8.66 21.29 12.78
CA PRO A 184 8.61 22.72 13.12
C PRO A 184 7.14 23.17 13.24
N ASN A 185 6.83 23.89 14.33
CA ASN A 185 5.49 24.44 14.64
C ASN A 185 4.36 23.39 14.78
N TYR A 186 4.69 22.14 15.12
CA TYR A 186 3.70 21.16 15.54
C TYR A 186 3.37 21.38 17.02
N ASN A 187 2.13 21.79 17.33
CA ASN A 187 1.58 21.98 18.67
C ASN A 187 0.36 21.09 18.88
#